data_6225d0308515878facf44052d216742a
#
_entry.id   6225d0308515878facf44052d216742a
#
_cell.length_a   1.000
_cell.length_b   1.000
_cell.length_c   1.000
_cell.angle_alpha   90.00
_cell.angle_beta   90.00
_cell.angle_gamma   90.00
#
_symmetry.space_group_name_H-M   'P 1'
#
loop_
_entity.id
_entity.type
_entity.pdbx_description
1 polymer ?
#
loop_
_entity_poly.entity_id
_entity_poly.type
_entity_poly.pdbx_seq_one_letter_code
_entity_poly.pdbx_strand_id
1 'polypeptide(L)'
;MKSYMKKIAAVVAVAGVALSTAACSNSGTKATVASYKGGKITQEQYYDEMKKSQAGKSTLANMIINRALEQQYGKYVSQKKVDKQYNNYKKQYGSQFSAVLQQNGMTASSFKQNIKTNLLSEQALKHIKKVTKKQEQQAWKSYQPKVTVQHILVAKKSTAQSIIKQLKDGKSFKVLAKKYPLDTATKNKAGKLPSFDSTDTTLDSSFKTAAFKLKTGEVTSTPVKSQSGYHVIKMISHPAKGKFADHKKAIDDQIYASMAQDQATMKDVIATVLKKADVSIKDSDLKDVLSSYVSTTK
;
A
#
# COMPACT_ATOMS: atom_id res chain seq x y z
N MET A 1 -7.75 12.27 9.20
CA MET A 1 -7.25 11.50 10.36
C MET A 1 -6.11 12.26 11.01
N LYS A 2 -6.42 12.99 12.09
CA LYS A 2 -5.43 13.53 13.04
C LYS A 2 -5.42 12.56 14.22
N SER A 3 -4.32 11.94 14.50
CA SER A 3 -3.87 11.53 15.82
C SER A 3 -2.89 10.36 15.72
N TYR A 4 -1.80 10.53 16.42
CA TYR A 4 -0.63 9.72 16.70
C TYR A 4 0.63 10.04 15.90
N MET A 5 1.11 11.28 16.07
CA MET A 5 2.56 11.55 16.01
C MET A 5 2.95 12.36 17.25
N LYS A 6 3.29 11.68 18.33
CA LYS A 6 4.02 12.31 19.44
C LYS A 6 5.53 12.19 19.19
N LYS A 7 6.10 13.37 19.06
CA LYS A 7 7.47 13.86 19.09
C LYS A 7 8.48 12.95 19.84
N ILE A 8 9.58 12.62 19.14
CA ILE A 8 10.90 12.53 19.78
C ILE A 8 11.82 13.41 18.94
N ALA A 9 12.10 14.61 19.43
CA ALA A 9 13.16 15.46 18.95
C ALA A 9 14.37 15.22 19.87
N ALA A 10 15.42 14.59 19.33
CA ALA A 10 16.73 14.61 19.95
C ALA A 10 17.67 15.39 19.03
N VAL A 11 17.97 16.62 19.44
CA VAL A 11 19.02 17.45 18.83
C VAL A 11 20.36 16.90 19.30
N VAL A 12 21.18 16.42 18.38
CA VAL A 12 22.60 16.17 18.63
C VAL A 12 23.40 17.12 17.75
N ALA A 13 24.01 18.11 18.40
CA ALA A 13 24.98 19.00 17.77
C ALA A 13 26.28 18.23 17.48
N VAL A 14 26.70 18.20 16.23
CA VAL A 14 27.98 17.62 15.81
C VAL A 14 28.99 18.72 15.66
N ALA A 15 29.99 18.75 16.55
CA ALA A 15 31.23 19.51 16.37
C ALA A 15 32.25 18.61 15.66
N GLY A 16 32.80 19.12 14.57
CA GLY A 16 33.73 18.40 13.73
C GLY A 16 35.09 18.16 14.39
N VAL A 17 35.69 17.01 14.13
CA VAL A 17 37.09 16.70 14.40
C VAL A 17 37.70 16.04 13.17
N ALA A 18 38.89 16.52 12.86
CA ALA A 18 39.71 16.26 11.68
C ALA A 18 40.07 14.77 11.51
N LEU A 19 40.12 14.38 10.25
CA LEU A 19 40.55 13.08 9.72
C LEU A 19 42.03 12.84 9.98
N SER A 20 42.35 11.72 10.62
CA SER A 20 43.60 10.99 10.39
C SER A 20 43.31 9.69 9.69
N THR A 21 43.69 9.58 8.47
CA THR A 21 43.62 8.35 7.67
C THR A 21 44.60 7.32 8.19
N ALA A 22 44.07 6.27 8.79
CA ALA A 22 44.73 4.98 8.94
C ALA A 22 43.79 3.93 8.40
N ALA A 23 43.84 3.69 7.11
CA ALA A 23 43.26 2.51 6.49
C ALA A 23 44.05 1.29 6.96
N CYS A 24 43.49 0.55 7.90
CA CYS A 24 43.92 -0.82 8.11
C CYS A 24 42.66 -1.68 8.09
N SER A 25 42.60 -2.51 7.06
CA SER A 25 41.66 -3.61 6.90
C SER A 25 41.68 -4.50 8.15
N ASN A 26 40.65 -4.42 8.95
CA ASN A 26 40.32 -5.47 9.90
C ASN A 26 38.83 -5.76 9.75
N SER A 27 38.54 -6.64 8.78
CA SER A 27 37.22 -7.17 8.51
C SER A 27 36.83 -8.20 9.58
N GLY A 28 36.45 -7.73 10.76
CA GLY A 28 35.98 -8.54 11.85
C GLY A 28 34.97 -7.78 12.72
N THR A 29 34.30 -8.47 13.59
CA THR A 29 33.30 -7.94 14.55
C THR A 29 33.80 -6.77 15.39
N LYS A 30 35.13 -6.55 15.43
CA LYS A 30 35.81 -5.44 16.12
C LYS A 30 35.94 -4.14 15.32
N ALA A 31 35.44 -4.09 14.07
CA ALA A 31 35.46 -2.86 13.25
C ALA A 31 34.73 -1.73 14.01
N THR A 32 35.31 -0.51 13.92
CA THR A 32 34.73 0.66 14.55
C THR A 32 33.56 1.21 13.72
N VAL A 33 32.39 1.30 14.31
CA VAL A 33 31.20 1.93 13.70
C VAL A 33 31.17 3.42 13.98
N ALA A 34 31.56 3.84 15.17
CA ALA A 34 31.63 5.24 15.57
C ALA A 34 32.74 5.47 16.59
N SER A 35 33.35 6.67 16.55
CA SER A 35 34.34 7.12 17.54
C SER A 35 33.89 8.41 18.18
N TYR A 36 34.19 8.59 19.48
CA TYR A 36 33.91 9.80 20.24
C TYR A 36 35.07 10.09 21.19
N LYS A 37 35.10 11.28 21.80
CA LYS A 37 36.18 11.63 22.76
C LYS A 37 36.13 10.66 23.94
N GLY A 38 37.18 9.85 24.08
CA GLY A 38 37.29 8.85 25.14
C GLY A 38 36.84 7.44 24.85
N GLY A 39 36.37 7.16 23.58
CA GLY A 39 35.95 5.81 23.25
C GLY A 39 35.52 5.57 21.82
N LYS A 40 35.03 4.36 21.58
CA LYS A 40 34.51 3.93 20.28
C LYS A 40 33.35 2.95 20.49
N ILE A 41 32.48 2.84 19.48
CA ILE A 41 31.46 1.81 19.35
C ILE A 41 31.92 0.84 18.27
N THR A 42 32.02 -0.44 18.61
CA THR A 42 32.38 -1.50 17.66
C THR A 42 31.15 -2.08 16.98
N GLN A 43 31.37 -2.78 15.87
CA GLN A 43 30.32 -3.49 15.15
C GLN A 43 29.66 -4.55 16.03
N GLU A 44 30.42 -5.22 16.89
CA GLU A 44 29.94 -6.21 17.84
C GLU A 44 29.00 -5.56 18.87
N GLN A 45 29.42 -4.45 19.49
CA GLN A 45 28.58 -3.72 20.47
C GLN A 45 27.27 -3.24 19.82
N TYR A 46 27.36 -2.72 18.59
CA TYR A 46 26.16 -2.29 17.84
C TYR A 46 25.25 -3.47 17.52
N TYR A 47 25.80 -4.61 17.10
CA TYR A 47 25.04 -5.83 16.84
C TYR A 47 24.35 -6.37 18.09
N ASP A 48 25.06 -6.41 19.22
CA ASP A 48 24.51 -6.87 20.50
C ASP A 48 23.36 -6.00 21.01
N GLU A 49 23.43 -4.70 20.81
CA GLU A 49 22.28 -3.81 21.13
C GLU A 49 21.14 -4.00 20.15
N MET A 50 21.43 -4.15 18.85
CA MET A 50 20.40 -4.39 17.84
C MET A 50 19.64 -5.70 18.07
N LYS A 51 20.32 -6.81 18.38
CA LYS A 51 19.65 -8.10 18.60
C LYS A 51 18.77 -8.14 19.87
N LYS A 52 19.03 -7.28 20.88
CA LYS A 52 18.18 -7.12 22.04
C LYS A 52 16.93 -6.28 21.75
N SER A 53 17.00 -5.38 20.77
CA SER A 53 15.91 -4.47 20.43
C SER A 53 14.83 -5.15 19.61
N GLN A 54 13.55 -4.75 19.80
CA GLN A 54 12.44 -5.21 18.98
C GLN A 54 12.62 -4.81 17.51
N ALA A 55 13.20 -3.63 17.25
CA ALA A 55 13.48 -3.16 15.89
C ALA A 55 14.50 -4.04 15.17
N GLY A 56 15.59 -4.43 15.85
CA GLY A 56 16.59 -5.33 15.29
C GLY A 56 16.04 -6.74 15.03
N LYS A 57 15.27 -7.29 15.97
CA LYS A 57 14.58 -8.58 15.79
C LYS A 57 13.61 -8.55 14.59
N SER A 58 12.82 -7.51 14.47
CA SER A 58 11.90 -7.31 13.33
C SER A 58 12.66 -7.16 12.01
N THR A 59 13.81 -6.47 12.04
CA THR A 59 14.67 -6.32 10.85
C THR A 59 15.17 -7.67 10.38
N LEU A 60 15.69 -8.51 11.27
CA LEU A 60 16.15 -9.87 10.93
C LEU A 60 15.00 -10.72 10.37
N ALA A 61 13.82 -10.71 11.03
CA ALA A 61 12.65 -11.43 10.54
C ALA A 61 12.29 -11.02 9.12
N ASN A 62 12.23 -9.70 8.86
CA ASN A 62 11.93 -9.17 7.53
C ASN A 62 13.01 -9.53 6.50
N MET A 63 14.29 -9.53 6.87
CA MET A 63 15.37 -9.96 5.98
C MET A 63 15.21 -11.42 5.58
N ILE A 64 14.92 -12.30 6.54
CA ILE A 64 14.72 -13.74 6.29
C ILE A 64 13.50 -13.95 5.37
N ILE A 65 12.36 -13.35 5.69
CA ILE A 65 11.13 -13.44 4.89
C ILE A 65 11.38 -12.94 3.46
N ASN A 66 12.04 -11.80 3.31
CA ASN A 66 12.33 -11.22 1.99
C ASN A 66 13.26 -12.12 1.17
N ARG A 67 14.28 -12.71 1.78
CA ARG A 67 15.18 -13.66 1.11
C ARG A 67 14.47 -14.93 0.70
N ALA A 68 13.64 -15.50 1.57
CA ALA A 68 12.85 -16.68 1.27
C ALA A 68 11.84 -16.45 0.14
N LEU A 69 11.16 -15.29 0.14
CA LEU A 69 10.27 -14.87 -0.93
C LEU A 69 11.02 -14.68 -2.25
N GLU A 70 12.16 -13.99 -2.23
CA GLU A 70 12.98 -13.75 -3.42
C GLU A 70 13.47 -15.06 -4.04
N GLN A 71 13.99 -15.98 -3.23
CA GLN A 71 14.47 -17.27 -3.67
C GLN A 71 13.39 -18.08 -4.38
N GLN A 72 12.16 -18.11 -3.83
CA GLN A 72 11.08 -18.96 -4.33
C GLN A 72 10.28 -18.29 -5.45
N TYR A 73 10.11 -16.97 -5.42
CA TYR A 73 9.19 -16.24 -6.31
C TYR A 73 9.86 -15.12 -7.12
N GLY A 74 11.16 -14.87 -6.95
CA GLY A 74 11.89 -13.79 -7.65
C GLY A 74 11.72 -13.81 -9.16
N LYS A 75 11.72 -15.01 -9.77
CA LYS A 75 11.53 -15.17 -11.22
C LYS A 75 10.19 -14.62 -11.75
N TYR A 76 9.19 -14.43 -10.91
CA TYR A 76 7.87 -13.89 -11.28
C TYR A 76 7.75 -12.37 -11.13
N VAL A 77 8.79 -11.72 -10.54
CA VAL A 77 8.80 -10.28 -10.23
C VAL A 77 9.99 -9.63 -10.90
N SER A 78 9.78 -9.11 -12.11
CA SER A 78 10.84 -8.38 -12.83
C SER A 78 11.05 -6.98 -12.28
N GLN A 79 12.27 -6.44 -12.41
CA GLN A 79 12.58 -5.06 -12.07
C GLN A 79 11.67 -4.06 -12.80
N LYS A 80 11.33 -4.34 -14.08
CA LYS A 80 10.38 -3.55 -14.86
C LYS A 80 9.00 -3.42 -14.19
N LYS A 81 8.52 -4.50 -13.54
CA LYS A 81 7.26 -4.46 -12.75
C LYS A 81 7.37 -3.54 -11.55
N VAL A 82 8.49 -3.62 -10.81
CA VAL A 82 8.76 -2.78 -9.65
C VAL A 82 8.82 -1.30 -10.05
N ASP A 83 9.58 -0.99 -11.12
CA ASP A 83 9.75 0.38 -11.62
C ASP A 83 8.42 0.95 -12.16
N LYS A 84 7.61 0.13 -12.84
CA LYS A 84 6.27 0.53 -13.29
C LYS A 84 5.40 0.91 -12.09
N GLN A 85 5.40 0.13 -11.03
CA GLN A 85 4.60 0.39 -9.84
C GLN A 85 5.10 1.65 -9.09
N TYR A 86 6.41 1.78 -8.94
CA TYR A 86 7.05 2.98 -8.40
C TYR A 86 6.64 4.25 -9.16
N ASN A 87 6.70 4.21 -10.50
CA ASN A 87 6.32 5.33 -11.33
C ASN A 87 4.81 5.65 -11.27
N ASN A 88 3.96 4.65 -11.06
CA ASN A 88 2.53 4.87 -10.83
C ASN A 88 2.29 5.64 -9.53
N TYR A 89 2.94 5.26 -8.42
CA TYR A 89 2.89 6.02 -7.16
C TYR A 89 3.43 7.45 -7.35
N LYS A 90 4.58 7.60 -8.02
CA LYS A 90 5.15 8.92 -8.31
C LYS A 90 4.19 9.82 -9.10
N LYS A 91 3.47 9.26 -10.09
CA LYS A 91 2.44 9.99 -10.85
C LYS A 91 1.23 10.34 -9.99
N GLN A 92 0.81 9.45 -9.09
CA GLN A 92 -0.34 9.65 -8.22
C GLN A 92 -0.11 10.76 -7.21
N TYR A 93 1.06 10.82 -6.59
CA TYR A 93 1.43 11.84 -5.60
C TYR A 93 2.03 13.11 -6.21
N GLY A 94 2.43 13.08 -7.50
CA GLY A 94 2.98 14.24 -8.20
C GLY A 94 4.20 14.83 -7.49
N SER A 95 4.21 16.16 -7.33
CA SER A 95 5.28 16.89 -6.64
C SER A 95 5.43 16.55 -5.14
N GLN A 96 4.40 16.01 -4.51
CA GLN A 96 4.44 15.64 -3.09
C GLN A 96 5.11 14.30 -2.83
N PHE A 97 5.43 13.52 -3.87
CA PHE A 97 5.95 12.16 -3.70
C PHE A 97 7.21 12.07 -2.83
N SER A 98 8.18 12.98 -3.04
CA SER A 98 9.41 13.01 -2.24
C SER A 98 9.13 13.32 -0.75
N ALA A 99 8.23 14.27 -0.48
CA ALA A 99 7.82 14.61 0.88
C ALA A 99 7.12 13.44 1.57
N VAL A 100 6.25 12.70 0.85
CA VAL A 100 5.59 11.50 1.37
C VAL A 100 6.61 10.42 1.74
N LEU A 101 7.62 10.18 0.90
CA LEU A 101 8.69 9.22 1.23
C LEU A 101 9.43 9.66 2.49
N GLN A 102 9.85 10.93 2.57
CA GLN A 102 10.58 11.47 3.71
C GLN A 102 9.78 11.41 5.02
N GLN A 103 8.49 11.76 4.99
CA GLN A 103 7.60 11.67 6.16
C GLN A 103 7.48 10.23 6.69
N ASN A 104 7.61 9.23 5.82
CA ASN A 104 7.60 7.82 6.22
C ASN A 104 9.02 7.24 6.46
N GLY A 105 10.05 8.06 6.52
CA GLY A 105 11.43 7.61 6.72
C GLY A 105 11.96 6.74 5.59
N MET A 106 11.41 6.88 4.37
CA MET A 106 11.76 6.04 3.23
C MET A 106 12.60 6.79 2.20
N THR A 107 13.54 6.06 1.61
CA THR A 107 14.24 6.47 0.39
C THR A 107 13.52 5.89 -0.83
N ALA A 108 13.84 6.39 -2.02
CA ALA A 108 13.35 5.78 -3.27
C ALA A 108 13.74 4.29 -3.39
N SER A 109 14.93 3.93 -2.92
CA SER A 109 15.43 2.55 -2.93
C SER A 109 14.64 1.67 -1.96
N SER A 110 14.45 2.10 -0.70
CA SER A 110 13.70 1.32 0.28
C SER A 110 12.22 1.19 -0.12
N PHE A 111 11.63 2.22 -0.74
CA PHE A 111 10.27 2.14 -1.26
C PHE A 111 10.15 1.15 -2.43
N LYS A 112 11.11 1.12 -3.36
CA LYS A 112 11.17 0.08 -4.42
C LYS A 112 11.33 -1.32 -3.84
N GLN A 113 12.12 -1.47 -2.77
CA GLN A 113 12.25 -2.75 -2.07
C GLN A 113 10.92 -3.18 -1.45
N ASN A 114 10.17 -2.27 -0.83
CA ASN A 114 8.84 -2.56 -0.29
C ASN A 114 7.86 -2.98 -1.40
N ILE A 115 7.88 -2.28 -2.55
CA ILE A 115 7.08 -2.68 -3.72
C ILE A 115 7.45 -4.10 -4.17
N LYS A 116 8.75 -4.40 -4.25
CA LYS A 116 9.22 -5.74 -4.64
C LYS A 116 8.74 -6.82 -3.67
N THR A 117 8.86 -6.58 -2.36
CA THR A 117 8.37 -7.48 -1.32
C THR A 117 6.87 -7.73 -1.44
N ASN A 118 6.07 -6.69 -1.67
CA ASN A 118 4.63 -6.82 -1.85
C ASN A 118 4.29 -7.67 -3.10
N LEU A 119 4.99 -7.43 -4.21
CA LEU A 119 4.82 -8.23 -5.43
C LEU A 119 5.22 -9.69 -5.24
N LEU A 120 6.29 -9.95 -4.50
CA LEU A 120 6.72 -11.31 -4.15
C LEU A 120 5.69 -12.02 -3.26
N SER A 121 5.16 -11.33 -2.26
CA SER A 121 4.11 -11.85 -1.37
C SER A 121 2.82 -12.16 -2.14
N GLU A 122 2.45 -11.31 -3.11
CA GLU A 122 1.33 -11.57 -4.02
C GLU A 122 1.56 -12.84 -4.87
N GLN A 123 2.78 -13.04 -5.39
CA GLN A 123 3.11 -14.26 -6.13
C GLN A 123 3.07 -15.49 -5.22
N ALA A 124 3.60 -15.40 -4.00
CA ALA A 124 3.53 -16.48 -3.03
C ALA A 124 2.07 -16.86 -2.73
N LEU A 125 1.22 -15.87 -2.46
CA LEU A 125 -0.22 -16.08 -2.26
C LEU A 125 -0.86 -16.84 -3.42
N LYS A 126 -0.67 -16.38 -4.66
CA LYS A 126 -1.25 -16.99 -5.87
C LYS A 126 -0.75 -18.42 -6.14
N HIS A 127 0.47 -18.74 -5.72
CA HIS A 127 1.02 -20.09 -5.89
C HIS A 127 0.62 -21.06 -4.77
N ILE A 128 0.48 -20.56 -3.54
CA ILE A 128 0.16 -21.36 -2.35
C ILE A 128 -1.35 -21.54 -2.21
N LYS A 129 -2.13 -20.47 -2.40
CA LYS A 129 -3.60 -20.50 -2.31
C LYS A 129 -4.22 -20.57 -3.68
N LYS A 130 -5.12 -21.52 -3.87
CA LYS A 130 -5.91 -21.64 -5.10
C LYS A 130 -7.31 -21.08 -4.86
N VAL A 131 -7.79 -20.31 -5.80
CA VAL A 131 -9.19 -19.87 -5.80
C VAL A 131 -10.08 -21.08 -6.05
N THR A 132 -11.09 -21.26 -5.22
CA THR A 132 -12.05 -22.36 -5.34
C THR A 132 -13.28 -21.92 -6.13
N LYS A 133 -13.97 -22.88 -6.79
CA LYS A 133 -15.25 -22.61 -7.47
C LYS A 133 -16.29 -21.96 -6.56
N LYS A 134 -16.33 -22.34 -5.28
CA LYS A 134 -17.24 -21.74 -4.29
C LYS A 134 -16.92 -20.24 -4.08
N GLN A 135 -15.66 -19.89 -3.99
CA GLN A 135 -15.22 -18.48 -3.86
C GLN A 135 -15.55 -17.69 -5.13
N GLU A 136 -15.29 -18.26 -6.30
CA GLU A 136 -15.65 -17.64 -7.60
C GLU A 136 -17.15 -17.38 -7.69
N GLN A 137 -17.99 -18.36 -7.35
CA GLN A 137 -19.44 -18.22 -7.37
C GLN A 137 -19.92 -17.16 -6.37
N GLN A 138 -19.36 -17.13 -5.17
CA GLN A 138 -19.70 -16.12 -4.16
C GLN A 138 -19.27 -14.72 -4.62
N ALA A 139 -18.06 -14.56 -5.12
CA ALA A 139 -17.59 -13.29 -5.65
C ALA A 139 -18.40 -12.83 -6.86
N TRP A 140 -18.78 -13.76 -7.75
CA TRP A 140 -19.63 -13.45 -8.90
C TRP A 140 -20.99 -12.88 -8.51
N LYS A 141 -21.61 -13.33 -7.43
CA LYS A 141 -22.90 -12.79 -6.96
C LYS A 141 -22.83 -11.27 -6.77
N SER A 142 -21.77 -10.79 -6.13
CA SER A 142 -21.57 -9.37 -5.81
C SER A 142 -20.68 -8.62 -6.80
N TYR A 143 -20.17 -9.31 -7.82
CA TYR A 143 -19.27 -8.70 -8.79
C TYR A 143 -19.93 -7.55 -9.54
N GLN A 144 -19.22 -6.45 -9.60
CA GLN A 144 -19.55 -5.28 -10.41
C GLN A 144 -18.36 -4.96 -11.32
N PRO A 145 -18.58 -4.83 -12.65
CA PRO A 145 -17.54 -4.35 -13.55
C PRO A 145 -17.02 -2.97 -13.11
N LYS A 146 -15.80 -2.64 -13.53
CA LYS A 146 -15.27 -1.30 -13.26
C LYS A 146 -16.12 -0.23 -13.89
N VAL A 147 -16.52 0.74 -13.09
CA VAL A 147 -17.27 1.91 -13.52
C VAL A 147 -16.37 3.13 -13.64
N THR A 148 -16.78 4.08 -14.47
CA THR A 148 -16.12 5.39 -14.58
C THR A 148 -17.14 6.48 -14.23
N VAL A 149 -16.77 7.36 -13.32
CA VAL A 149 -17.61 8.46 -12.88
C VAL A 149 -16.89 9.80 -12.97
N GLN A 150 -17.69 10.87 -13.00
CA GLN A 150 -17.28 12.22 -12.59
C GLN A 150 -17.93 12.51 -11.24
N HIS A 151 -17.24 13.29 -10.39
CA HIS A 151 -17.82 13.76 -9.15
C HIS A 151 -17.50 15.23 -8.88
N ILE A 152 -18.32 15.86 -8.05
CA ILE A 152 -18.09 17.18 -7.48
C ILE A 152 -18.16 17.02 -5.97
N LEU A 153 -17.09 17.39 -5.27
CA LEU A 153 -17.00 17.34 -3.81
C LEU A 153 -17.19 18.76 -3.25
N VAL A 154 -18.04 18.88 -2.25
CA VAL A 154 -18.30 20.13 -1.53
C VAL A 154 -18.44 19.89 -0.03
N ALA A 155 -18.15 20.91 0.79
CA ALA A 155 -18.23 20.79 2.24
C ALA A 155 -19.67 20.74 2.78
N LYS A 156 -20.61 21.47 2.13
CA LYS A 156 -21.98 21.64 2.64
C LYS A 156 -23.01 20.87 1.81
N LYS A 157 -23.96 20.22 2.50
CA LYS A 157 -25.07 19.48 1.88
C LYS A 157 -25.93 20.39 0.98
N SER A 158 -26.22 21.61 1.43
CA SER A 158 -27.02 22.58 0.67
C SER A 158 -26.37 22.98 -0.65
N THR A 159 -25.03 23.12 -0.67
CA THR A 159 -24.28 23.37 -1.91
C THR A 159 -24.40 22.19 -2.88
N ALA A 160 -24.27 20.96 -2.40
CA ALA A 160 -24.44 19.78 -3.24
C ALA A 160 -25.88 19.69 -3.81
N GLN A 161 -26.90 20.01 -3.01
CA GLN A 161 -28.30 20.09 -3.47
C GLN A 161 -28.47 21.13 -4.57
N SER A 162 -27.88 22.32 -4.41
CA SER A 162 -27.90 23.37 -5.44
C SER A 162 -27.22 22.93 -6.73
N ILE A 163 -26.10 22.18 -6.65
CA ILE A 163 -25.41 21.61 -7.82
C ILE A 163 -26.33 20.62 -8.53
N ILE A 164 -26.99 19.70 -7.80
CA ILE A 164 -27.92 18.74 -8.39
C ILE A 164 -29.06 19.47 -9.13
N LYS A 165 -29.63 20.54 -8.53
CA LYS A 165 -30.65 21.36 -9.21
C LYS A 165 -30.09 21.97 -10.48
N GLN A 166 -28.93 22.62 -10.44
CA GLN A 166 -28.28 23.21 -11.60
C GLN A 166 -28.01 22.22 -12.74
N LEU A 167 -27.68 20.98 -12.41
CA LEU A 167 -27.49 19.89 -13.38
C LEU A 167 -28.81 19.45 -14.01
N LYS A 168 -29.91 19.41 -13.24
CA LYS A 168 -31.27 19.17 -13.75
C LYS A 168 -31.73 20.29 -14.68
N ASP A 169 -31.35 21.54 -14.38
CA ASP A 169 -31.60 22.72 -15.19
C ASP A 169 -30.67 22.80 -16.43
N GLY A 170 -29.92 21.72 -16.75
CA GLY A 170 -29.11 21.62 -17.97
C GLY A 170 -27.69 22.19 -17.87
N LYS A 171 -27.23 22.67 -16.71
CA LYS A 171 -25.84 23.16 -16.58
C LYS A 171 -24.83 22.02 -16.75
N SER A 172 -23.72 22.34 -17.41
CA SER A 172 -22.66 21.36 -17.66
C SER A 172 -21.96 20.91 -16.39
N PHE A 173 -21.82 19.57 -16.21
CA PHE A 173 -21.07 19.00 -15.09
C PHE A 173 -19.61 19.49 -15.05
N LYS A 174 -18.97 19.62 -16.23
CA LYS A 174 -17.60 20.14 -16.37
C LYS A 174 -17.47 21.56 -15.83
N VAL A 175 -18.43 22.42 -16.11
CA VAL A 175 -18.45 23.81 -15.63
C VAL A 175 -18.60 23.86 -14.12
N LEU A 176 -19.53 23.06 -13.56
CA LEU A 176 -19.75 23.00 -12.12
C LEU A 176 -18.57 22.37 -11.38
N ALA A 177 -17.96 21.32 -11.91
CA ALA A 177 -16.75 20.71 -11.33
C ALA A 177 -15.60 21.71 -11.22
N LYS A 178 -15.46 22.61 -12.21
CA LYS A 178 -14.46 23.68 -12.19
C LYS A 178 -14.77 24.76 -11.16
N LYS A 179 -16.07 25.06 -10.97
CA LYS A 179 -16.56 26.10 -10.05
C LYS A 179 -16.39 25.67 -8.57
N TYR A 180 -16.48 24.38 -8.26
CA TYR A 180 -16.41 23.84 -6.90
C TYR A 180 -15.15 22.95 -6.71
N PRO A 181 -13.97 23.57 -6.51
CA PRO A 181 -12.67 22.88 -6.62
C PRO A 181 -12.19 22.22 -5.31
N LEU A 182 -13.08 21.77 -4.43
CA LEU A 182 -12.67 21.14 -3.16
C LEU A 182 -11.83 19.86 -3.40
N ASP A 183 -12.13 19.12 -4.48
CA ASP A 183 -11.27 18.05 -4.97
C ASP A 183 -10.28 18.59 -6.00
N THR A 184 -9.09 18.95 -5.54
CA THR A 184 -8.01 19.47 -6.38
C THR A 184 -7.45 18.43 -7.34
N ALA A 185 -7.58 17.14 -7.06
CA ALA A 185 -7.01 16.06 -7.86
C ALA A 185 -7.76 15.85 -9.18
N THR A 186 -9.07 16.12 -9.20
CA THR A 186 -9.92 15.86 -10.37
C THR A 186 -10.52 17.10 -11.02
N LYS A 187 -10.44 18.28 -10.37
CA LYS A 187 -11.05 19.54 -10.90
C LYS A 187 -10.65 19.85 -12.36
N ASN A 188 -9.37 19.64 -12.71
CA ASN A 188 -8.85 19.88 -14.06
C ASN A 188 -9.19 18.77 -15.06
N LYS A 189 -9.74 17.64 -14.56
CA LYS A 189 -10.25 16.52 -15.34
C LYS A 189 -11.78 16.49 -15.36
N ALA A 190 -12.42 17.61 -15.13
CA ALA A 190 -13.88 17.74 -15.03
C ALA A 190 -14.50 16.82 -13.95
N GLY A 191 -13.78 16.59 -12.86
CA GLY A 191 -14.20 15.68 -11.80
C GLY A 191 -14.08 14.18 -12.12
N LYS A 192 -13.40 13.79 -13.22
CA LYS A 192 -13.28 12.38 -13.64
C LYS A 192 -12.31 11.63 -12.75
N LEU A 193 -12.79 10.54 -12.16
CA LEU A 193 -11.99 9.56 -11.41
C LEU A 193 -11.41 8.47 -12.34
N PRO A 194 -10.30 7.83 -11.95
CA PRO A 194 -9.92 6.54 -12.52
C PRO A 194 -11.07 5.54 -12.39
N SER A 195 -11.17 4.59 -13.32
CA SER A 195 -12.17 3.52 -13.23
C SER A 195 -11.91 2.65 -12.01
N PHE A 196 -12.95 2.35 -11.24
CA PHE A 196 -12.89 1.58 -9.99
C PHE A 196 -13.97 0.50 -9.95
N ASP A 197 -13.75 -0.51 -9.11
CA ASP A 197 -14.71 -1.55 -8.78
C ASP A 197 -15.01 -1.58 -7.26
N SER A 198 -15.77 -2.57 -6.82
CA SER A 198 -16.15 -2.71 -5.42
C SER A 198 -14.97 -2.92 -4.46
N THR A 199 -13.82 -3.39 -4.96
CA THR A 199 -12.61 -3.67 -4.15
C THR A 199 -11.72 -2.46 -3.95
N ASP A 200 -12.00 -1.32 -4.60
CA ASP A 200 -11.24 -0.10 -4.41
C ASP A 200 -11.31 0.36 -2.94
N THR A 201 -10.15 0.43 -2.27
CA THR A 201 -10.03 0.82 -0.86
C THR A 201 -9.77 2.31 -0.67
N THR A 202 -9.56 3.06 -1.75
CA THR A 202 -9.29 4.50 -1.70
C THR A 202 -10.56 5.34 -1.70
N LEU A 203 -11.67 4.77 -2.16
CA LEU A 203 -12.98 5.42 -2.21
C LEU A 203 -13.86 5.00 -1.02
N ASP A 204 -14.57 5.98 -0.47
CA ASP A 204 -15.54 5.78 0.59
C ASP A 204 -16.63 4.75 0.16
N SER A 205 -17.05 3.89 1.08
CA SER A 205 -18.04 2.84 0.80
C SER A 205 -19.40 3.41 0.38
N SER A 206 -19.83 4.52 0.98
CA SER A 206 -21.08 5.19 0.61
C SER A 206 -21.00 5.80 -0.79
N PHE A 207 -19.84 6.33 -1.18
CA PHE A 207 -19.58 6.80 -2.54
C PHE A 207 -19.70 5.67 -3.56
N LYS A 208 -19.01 4.54 -3.33
CA LYS A 208 -19.08 3.37 -4.22
C LYS A 208 -20.50 2.84 -4.34
N THR A 209 -21.20 2.67 -3.21
CA THR A 209 -22.57 2.19 -3.19
C THR A 209 -23.52 3.09 -4.00
N ALA A 210 -23.37 4.41 -3.89
CA ALA A 210 -24.18 5.35 -4.66
C ALA A 210 -23.81 5.31 -6.15
N ALA A 211 -22.52 5.24 -6.50
CA ALA A 211 -22.06 5.15 -7.86
C ALA A 211 -22.60 3.91 -8.59
N PHE A 212 -22.51 2.72 -7.96
CA PHE A 212 -22.99 1.47 -8.56
C PHE A 212 -24.50 1.38 -8.76
N LYS A 213 -25.29 2.27 -8.15
CA LYS A 213 -26.75 2.35 -8.40
C LYS A 213 -27.10 3.17 -9.65
N LEU A 214 -26.14 3.95 -10.18
CA LEU A 214 -26.39 4.82 -11.32
C LEU A 214 -26.21 4.07 -12.65
N LYS A 215 -27.11 4.30 -13.58
CA LYS A 215 -26.94 3.94 -14.98
C LYS A 215 -26.04 4.94 -15.69
N THR A 216 -25.45 4.52 -16.81
CA THR A 216 -24.64 5.41 -17.66
C THR A 216 -25.43 6.69 -18.00
N GLY A 217 -24.83 7.85 -17.76
CA GLY A 217 -25.44 9.17 -17.96
C GLY A 217 -26.13 9.74 -16.72
N GLU A 218 -26.54 8.92 -15.75
CA GLU A 218 -27.27 9.37 -14.57
C GLU A 218 -26.41 10.15 -13.59
N VAL A 219 -27.06 11.03 -12.83
CA VAL A 219 -26.50 11.82 -11.72
C VAL A 219 -27.22 11.43 -10.44
N THR A 220 -26.53 11.39 -9.31
CA THR A 220 -27.15 11.19 -8.00
C THR A 220 -28.26 12.20 -7.76
N SER A 221 -29.44 11.72 -7.37
CA SER A 221 -30.62 12.57 -7.07
C SER A 221 -30.50 13.30 -5.73
N THR A 222 -29.64 12.81 -4.84
CA THR A 222 -29.34 13.35 -3.51
C THR A 222 -27.84 13.41 -3.27
N PRO A 223 -27.36 14.36 -2.42
CA PRO A 223 -25.95 14.43 -2.03
C PRO A 223 -25.50 13.14 -1.31
N VAL A 224 -24.35 12.61 -1.72
CA VAL A 224 -23.73 11.43 -1.09
C VAL A 224 -22.74 11.89 -0.03
N LYS A 225 -23.00 11.55 1.22
CA LYS A 225 -22.12 11.89 2.35
C LYS A 225 -20.91 10.95 2.41
N SER A 226 -19.71 11.50 2.61
CA SER A 226 -18.48 10.80 2.93
C SER A 226 -17.74 11.50 4.07
N GLN A 227 -16.59 10.96 4.48
CA GLN A 227 -15.72 11.64 5.44
C GLN A 227 -15.17 12.98 4.91
N SER A 228 -14.98 13.09 3.58
CA SER A 228 -14.44 14.29 2.92
C SER A 228 -15.47 15.39 2.68
N GLY A 229 -16.77 15.09 2.81
CA GLY A 229 -17.84 16.05 2.53
C GLY A 229 -19.04 15.42 1.82
N TYR A 230 -19.61 16.16 0.89
CA TYR A 230 -20.77 15.76 0.09
C TYR A 230 -20.40 15.68 -1.38
N HIS A 231 -20.72 14.57 -2.02
CA HIS A 231 -20.46 14.32 -3.42
C HIS A 231 -21.75 14.41 -4.24
N VAL A 232 -21.62 14.95 -5.44
CA VAL A 232 -22.57 14.78 -6.55
C VAL A 232 -21.85 13.93 -7.59
N ILE A 233 -22.41 12.77 -7.96
CA ILE A 233 -21.75 11.76 -8.80
C ILE A 233 -22.53 11.65 -10.10
N LYS A 234 -21.80 11.67 -11.24
CA LYS A 234 -22.32 11.36 -12.56
C LYS A 234 -21.67 10.10 -13.11
N MET A 235 -22.46 9.13 -13.49
CA MET A 235 -21.98 7.93 -14.14
C MET A 235 -21.62 8.21 -15.61
N ILE A 236 -20.36 7.91 -15.97
CA ILE A 236 -19.87 8.05 -17.36
C ILE A 236 -19.96 6.70 -18.09
N SER A 237 -19.59 5.64 -17.41
CA SER A 237 -19.65 4.28 -17.98
C SER A 237 -19.95 3.28 -16.88
N HIS A 238 -21.05 2.55 -17.06
CA HIS A 238 -21.47 1.44 -16.23
C HIS A 238 -21.69 0.21 -17.14
N PRO A 239 -20.63 -0.57 -17.40
CA PRO A 239 -20.75 -1.76 -18.25
C PRO A 239 -21.74 -2.76 -17.67
N ALA A 240 -22.43 -3.50 -18.55
CA ALA A 240 -23.23 -4.65 -18.11
C ALA A 240 -22.34 -5.71 -17.45
N LYS A 241 -22.89 -6.45 -16.48
CA LYS A 241 -22.17 -7.50 -15.76
C LYS A 241 -21.63 -8.60 -16.69
N GLY A 242 -22.31 -8.90 -17.80
CA GLY A 242 -21.88 -9.89 -18.76
C GLY A 242 -21.93 -11.32 -18.23
N LYS A 243 -21.08 -12.20 -18.78
CA LYS A 243 -20.96 -13.60 -18.37
C LYS A 243 -19.77 -13.78 -17.44
N PHE A 244 -19.87 -14.72 -16.50
CA PHE A 244 -18.78 -15.06 -15.57
C PHE A 244 -17.45 -15.34 -16.30
N ALA A 245 -17.50 -16.09 -17.38
CA ALA A 245 -16.31 -16.48 -18.15
C ALA A 245 -15.50 -15.27 -18.64
N ASP A 246 -16.18 -14.17 -19.02
CA ASP A 246 -15.53 -12.95 -19.51
C ASP A 246 -14.80 -12.18 -18.41
N HIS A 247 -15.16 -12.44 -17.16
CA HIS A 247 -14.64 -11.73 -15.99
C HIS A 247 -13.87 -12.62 -15.01
N LYS A 248 -13.71 -13.92 -15.32
CA LYS A 248 -13.07 -14.88 -14.40
C LYS A 248 -11.76 -14.37 -13.84
N LYS A 249 -10.87 -13.85 -14.69
CA LYS A 249 -9.58 -13.30 -14.23
C LYS A 249 -9.75 -12.13 -13.27
N ALA A 250 -10.68 -11.22 -13.55
CA ALA A 250 -10.93 -10.06 -12.68
C ALA A 250 -11.49 -10.50 -11.32
N ILE A 251 -12.34 -11.52 -11.32
CA ILE A 251 -12.92 -12.11 -10.09
C ILE A 251 -11.83 -12.79 -9.27
N ASP A 252 -10.97 -13.61 -9.90
CA ASP A 252 -9.84 -14.23 -9.22
C ASP A 252 -8.90 -13.18 -8.63
N ASP A 253 -8.59 -12.12 -9.39
CA ASP A 253 -7.76 -11.01 -8.89
C ASP A 253 -8.41 -10.29 -7.69
N GLN A 254 -9.74 -10.12 -7.66
CA GLN A 254 -10.47 -9.56 -6.52
C GLN A 254 -10.42 -10.50 -5.31
N ILE A 255 -10.57 -11.81 -5.51
CA ILE A 255 -10.47 -12.81 -4.43
C ILE A 255 -9.06 -12.78 -3.84
N TYR A 256 -8.02 -12.78 -4.68
CA TYR A 256 -6.64 -12.67 -4.21
C TYR A 256 -6.36 -11.34 -3.49
N ALA A 257 -6.93 -10.22 -3.97
CA ALA A 257 -6.82 -8.95 -3.27
C ALA A 257 -7.47 -8.98 -1.87
N SER A 258 -8.61 -9.66 -1.74
CA SER A 258 -9.24 -9.89 -0.43
C SER A 258 -8.39 -10.79 0.46
N MET A 259 -7.88 -11.90 -0.08
CA MET A 259 -6.98 -12.80 0.66
C MET A 259 -5.70 -12.09 1.13
N ALA A 260 -5.15 -11.18 0.32
CA ALA A 260 -3.97 -10.41 0.68
C ALA A 260 -4.21 -9.41 1.82
N GLN A 261 -5.45 -9.03 2.08
CA GLN A 261 -5.84 -8.19 3.22
C GLN A 261 -6.16 -9.01 4.47
N ASP A 262 -6.40 -10.30 4.33
CA ASP A 262 -6.65 -11.20 5.45
C ASP A 262 -5.33 -11.61 6.13
N GLN A 263 -5.17 -11.13 7.37
CA GLN A 263 -3.94 -11.31 8.12
C GLN A 263 -3.62 -12.79 8.41
N ALA A 264 -4.65 -13.61 8.66
CA ALA A 264 -4.47 -15.03 8.94
C ALA A 264 -4.01 -15.77 7.68
N THR A 265 -4.61 -15.47 6.52
CA THR A 265 -4.19 -16.02 5.23
C THR A 265 -2.76 -15.65 4.88
N MET A 266 -2.37 -14.38 5.06
CA MET A 266 -1.01 -13.95 4.74
C MET A 266 0.02 -14.53 5.72
N LYS A 267 -0.33 -14.67 7.00
CA LYS A 267 0.51 -15.35 7.99
C LYS A 267 0.77 -16.80 7.57
N ASP A 268 -0.24 -17.54 7.16
CA ASP A 268 -0.12 -18.92 6.70
C ASP A 268 0.70 -19.03 5.40
N VAL A 269 0.54 -18.09 4.47
CA VAL A 269 1.37 -18.01 3.26
C VAL A 269 2.84 -17.81 3.63
N ILE A 270 3.16 -16.87 4.52
CA ILE A 270 4.54 -16.62 4.96
C ILE A 270 5.10 -17.84 5.73
N ALA A 271 4.30 -18.46 6.59
CA ALA A 271 4.70 -19.71 7.27
C ALA A 271 5.09 -20.81 6.28
N THR A 272 4.30 -20.99 5.21
CA THR A 272 4.58 -21.95 4.15
C THR A 272 5.87 -21.62 3.39
N VAL A 273 6.11 -20.33 3.11
CA VAL A 273 7.36 -19.87 2.47
C VAL A 273 8.56 -20.14 3.35
N LEU A 274 8.49 -19.83 4.63
CA LEU A 274 9.57 -20.05 5.60
C LEU A 274 9.86 -21.53 5.80
N LYS A 275 8.83 -22.38 5.88
CA LYS A 275 8.99 -23.83 5.97
C LYS A 275 9.73 -24.41 4.75
N LYS A 276 9.39 -23.94 3.54
CA LYS A 276 10.08 -24.35 2.30
C LYS A 276 11.51 -23.83 2.20
N ALA A 277 11.81 -22.71 2.86
CA ALA A 277 13.15 -22.12 2.86
C ALA A 277 14.09 -22.80 3.85
N ASP A 278 13.60 -23.72 4.68
CA ASP A 278 14.36 -24.46 5.71
C ASP A 278 15.24 -23.54 6.55
N VAL A 279 14.62 -22.51 7.15
CA VAL A 279 15.33 -21.44 7.86
C VAL A 279 15.93 -21.96 9.16
N SER A 280 17.25 -21.78 9.32
CA SER A 280 17.97 -22.07 10.56
C SER A 280 18.60 -20.79 11.13
N ILE A 281 18.17 -20.39 12.32
CA ILE A 281 18.72 -19.23 13.03
C ILE A 281 19.78 -19.72 14.01
N LYS A 282 21.03 -19.27 13.83
CA LYS A 282 22.19 -19.78 14.60
C LYS A 282 22.40 -19.03 15.92
N ASP A 283 22.03 -17.75 15.98
CA ASP A 283 22.13 -16.95 17.22
C ASP A 283 21.00 -17.35 18.17
N SER A 284 21.38 -17.78 19.38
CA SER A 284 20.43 -18.23 20.41
C SER A 284 19.44 -17.15 20.87
N ASP A 285 19.87 -15.88 20.89
CA ASP A 285 19.05 -14.76 21.33
C ASP A 285 17.98 -14.36 20.28
N LEU A 286 18.13 -14.85 19.07
CA LEU A 286 17.28 -14.52 17.92
C LEU A 286 16.39 -15.68 17.46
N LYS A 287 16.43 -16.85 18.13
CA LYS A 287 15.68 -18.06 17.74
C LYS A 287 14.19 -17.82 17.51
N ASP A 288 13.60 -16.91 18.29
CA ASP A 288 12.15 -16.67 18.30
C ASP A 288 11.68 -15.56 17.36
N VAL A 289 12.57 -14.97 16.54
CA VAL A 289 12.20 -13.82 15.69
C VAL A 289 11.12 -14.16 14.65
N LEU A 290 10.94 -15.44 14.32
CA LEU A 290 9.90 -15.92 13.40
C LEU A 290 8.71 -16.58 14.10
N SER A 291 8.64 -16.58 15.44
CA SER A 291 7.58 -17.26 16.21
C SER A 291 6.18 -16.78 15.91
N SER A 292 6.03 -15.52 15.47
CA SER A 292 4.75 -14.99 15.02
C SER A 292 4.22 -15.63 13.72
N TYR A 293 5.09 -16.28 12.95
CA TYR A 293 4.75 -16.92 11.66
C TYR A 293 4.75 -18.44 11.74
N VAL A 294 5.75 -19.01 12.42
CA VAL A 294 5.89 -20.45 12.55
C VAL A 294 5.81 -20.83 14.03
N SER A 295 4.92 -21.76 14.37
CA SER A 295 4.95 -22.37 15.71
C SER A 295 6.28 -23.09 15.85
N THR A 296 7.05 -22.74 16.89
CA THR A 296 8.25 -23.47 17.31
C THR A 296 7.86 -24.79 17.99
N THR A 297 7.05 -25.62 17.31
CA THR A 297 6.85 -27.00 17.75
C THR A 297 7.97 -27.84 17.13
N LYS A 298 8.90 -28.23 18.01
CA LYS A 298 9.81 -29.33 17.73
C LYS A 298 9.04 -30.61 17.47
#